data_801cfabec0f25474fc753158b18da954
#
_entry.id   801cfabec0f25474fc753158b18da954
#
_cell.length_a   1.000
_cell.length_b   1.000
_cell.length_c   1.000
_cell.angle_alpha   90.00
_cell.angle_beta   90.00
_cell.angle_gamma   90.00
#
_symmetry.space_group_name_H-M   'P 1'
#
loop_
_entity.id
_entity.type
_entity.pdbx_description
1 polymer ?
#
loop_
_entity_poly.entity_id
_entity_poly.type
_entity_poly.pdbx_seq_one_letter_code
_entity_poly.pdbx_strand_id
1 'polypeptide(L)'
;ALRTDGYSTWMDTTTEGDVSSLSGWFALESYPTDTAAFMGIRDMAGTSVAVCVDRYGELLLGMGQNGSYSYCSLKTKVDRFKWLHVVLDLSNESVCLNGQRMSAEVWPRNLQDGEMILRVGKDFREKKVWMYDVTAINGLIDGISLTPFSDDSSAWRDEIALGLKKTSVLAIPETRFAKDFNRPRYHLLPAANWTNETHGLLLYKGKYHIFNQKNASAIFLGQINWGHFSSPDMLHWTEEKPALTPDAAYDKNGIWSGHAVINDDGIPQLIYTAGGDKMGVGIALP
;
A
#
# COMPACT_ATOMS: atom_id res chain seq x y z
N ALA A 1 1.70 -8.13 -14.20
CA ALA A 1 1.97 -7.42 -12.95
C ALA A 1 2.81 -8.25 -11.99
N LEU A 2 3.77 -7.62 -11.31
CA LEU A 2 4.48 -8.20 -10.17
C LEU A 2 3.65 -7.99 -8.90
N ARG A 3 3.52 -9.03 -8.06
CA ARG A 3 2.93 -8.89 -6.72
C ARG A 3 4.06 -8.69 -5.69
N THR A 4 3.90 -7.67 -4.86
CA THR A 4 4.74 -7.39 -3.69
C THR A 4 3.99 -7.72 -2.40
N ASP A 5 4.72 -7.94 -1.31
CA ASP A 5 4.19 -8.46 -0.04
C ASP A 5 4.36 -7.50 1.14
N GLY A 6 4.99 -6.34 0.91
CA GLY A 6 5.21 -5.33 1.92
C GLY A 6 6.52 -5.46 2.72
N TYR A 7 7.32 -6.52 2.50
CA TYR A 7 8.54 -6.71 3.29
C TYR A 7 9.66 -7.52 2.61
N SER A 8 9.42 -8.28 1.54
CA SER A 8 10.45 -9.15 0.95
C SER A 8 10.56 -9.05 -0.57
N THR A 9 9.61 -8.41 -1.25
CA THR A 9 9.56 -8.38 -2.72
C THR A 9 9.60 -6.95 -3.26
N TRP A 10 10.64 -6.65 -4.02
CA TRP A 10 10.83 -5.40 -4.77
C TRP A 10 11.74 -5.66 -5.97
N MET A 11 12.01 -4.65 -6.79
CA MET A 11 12.94 -4.72 -7.93
C MET A 11 14.03 -3.67 -7.78
N ASP A 12 15.28 -4.07 -8.05
CA ASP A 12 16.43 -3.20 -8.20
C ASP A 12 17.08 -3.45 -9.56
N THR A 13 17.50 -2.38 -10.22
CA THR A 13 18.31 -2.43 -11.44
C THR A 13 19.20 -1.20 -11.54
N THR A 14 20.22 -1.24 -12.37
CA THR A 14 21.01 -0.06 -12.74
C THR A 14 20.62 0.43 -14.11
N THR A 15 20.73 1.73 -14.32
CA THR A 15 20.52 2.38 -15.61
C THR A 15 21.79 3.09 -16.02
N GLU A 16 22.14 3.02 -17.30
CA GLU A 16 23.21 3.81 -17.89
C GLU A 16 22.60 5.02 -18.61
N GLY A 17 23.18 6.21 -18.41
CA GLY A 17 22.75 7.45 -19.06
C GLY A 17 21.68 8.23 -18.28
N ASP A 18 21.31 9.38 -18.85
CA ASP A 18 20.42 10.33 -18.23
C ASP A 18 18.99 9.80 -18.15
N VAL A 19 18.45 9.75 -16.95
CA VAL A 19 17.05 9.39 -16.69
C VAL A 19 16.24 10.67 -16.56
N SER A 20 15.37 10.95 -17.52
CA SER A 20 14.49 12.14 -17.49
C SER A 20 13.23 11.92 -16.67
N SER A 21 12.69 10.70 -16.68
CA SER A 21 11.52 10.34 -15.87
C SER A 21 11.42 8.84 -15.67
N LEU A 22 10.73 8.48 -14.57
CA LEU A 22 10.38 7.11 -14.23
C LEU A 22 8.87 7.05 -14.02
N SER A 23 8.20 6.11 -14.66
CA SER A 23 6.76 5.93 -14.51
C SER A 23 6.39 4.47 -14.26
N GLY A 24 5.20 4.25 -13.69
CA GLY A 24 4.67 2.91 -13.46
C GLY A 24 3.25 2.89 -12.95
N TRP A 25 2.64 1.71 -13.00
CA TRP A 25 1.31 1.43 -12.49
C TRP A 25 1.42 0.65 -11.18
N PHE A 26 0.68 1.10 -10.18
CA PHE A 26 0.66 0.51 -8.84
C PHE A 26 -0.77 0.31 -8.36
N ALA A 27 -1.02 -0.76 -7.63
CA ALA A 27 -2.29 -0.96 -6.93
C ALA A 27 -1.99 -1.49 -5.52
N LEU A 28 -2.26 -0.69 -4.50
CA LEU A 28 -2.02 -1.07 -3.11
C LEU A 28 -3.14 -1.95 -2.58
N GLU A 29 -2.80 -3.03 -1.90
CA GLU A 29 -3.72 -3.83 -1.08
C GLU A 29 -3.89 -3.21 0.31
N SER A 30 -2.78 -2.73 0.88
CA SER A 30 -2.74 -2.04 2.17
C SER A 30 -1.73 -0.91 2.14
N TYR A 31 -1.86 0.03 3.07
CA TYR A 31 -0.79 0.98 3.31
C TYR A 31 0.38 0.29 4.00
N PRO A 32 1.62 0.74 3.79
CA PRO A 32 2.80 0.10 4.35
C PRO A 32 2.85 0.24 5.87
N THR A 33 3.64 -0.61 6.52
CA THR A 33 3.87 -0.54 7.98
C THR A 33 4.63 0.74 8.39
N ASP A 34 5.51 1.21 7.51
CA ASP A 34 6.20 2.52 7.61
C ASP A 34 6.16 3.17 6.22
N THR A 35 6.76 4.36 6.06
CA THR A 35 6.86 5.00 4.74
C THR A 35 7.62 4.08 3.77
N ALA A 36 7.00 3.79 2.63
CA ALA A 36 7.52 2.93 1.57
C ALA A 36 7.50 3.65 0.23
N ALA A 37 8.34 3.25 -0.71
CA ALA A 37 8.36 3.85 -2.03
C ALA A 37 7.63 3.00 -3.07
N PHE A 38 6.87 3.66 -3.93
CA PHE A 38 6.43 3.12 -5.21
C PHE A 38 7.65 2.86 -6.11
N MET A 39 8.47 3.89 -6.27
CA MET A 39 9.69 3.85 -7.07
C MET A 39 10.59 5.03 -6.75
N GLY A 40 11.86 4.89 -7.06
CA GLY A 40 12.85 5.96 -6.92
C GLY A 40 14.15 5.64 -7.62
N ILE A 41 15.02 6.63 -7.66
CA ILE A 41 16.37 6.51 -8.17
C ILE A 41 17.38 6.99 -7.14
N ARG A 42 18.59 6.48 -7.23
CA ARG A 42 19.74 6.87 -6.41
C ARG A 42 20.99 6.90 -7.28
N ASP A 43 21.73 8.00 -7.23
CA ASP A 43 23.04 8.11 -7.87
C ASP A 43 24.11 7.31 -7.13
N MET A 44 25.27 7.17 -7.73
CA MET A 44 26.40 6.45 -7.15
C MET A 44 27.03 7.18 -5.96
N ALA A 45 26.75 8.48 -5.77
CA ALA A 45 27.17 9.27 -4.61
C ALA A 45 26.25 9.09 -3.39
N GLY A 46 25.10 8.40 -3.56
CA GLY A 46 24.16 8.09 -2.49
C GLY A 46 23.03 9.13 -2.33
N THR A 47 22.89 10.08 -3.26
CA THR A 47 21.74 10.97 -3.33
C THR A 47 20.56 10.23 -3.97
N SER A 48 19.38 10.31 -3.38
CA SER A 48 18.20 9.62 -3.90
C SER A 48 16.95 10.49 -3.87
N VAL A 49 16.04 10.20 -4.80
CA VAL A 49 14.69 10.74 -4.83
C VAL A 49 13.71 9.60 -5.13
N ALA A 50 12.57 9.60 -4.43
CA ALA A 50 11.56 8.56 -4.57
C ALA A 50 10.15 9.10 -4.37
N VAL A 51 9.18 8.49 -5.05
CA VAL A 51 7.76 8.71 -4.76
C VAL A 51 7.33 7.69 -3.73
N CYS A 52 6.94 8.18 -2.57
CA CYS A 52 6.64 7.37 -1.39
C CYS A 52 5.17 7.47 -0.98
N VAL A 53 4.74 6.53 -0.15
CA VAL A 53 3.45 6.55 0.53
C VAL A 53 3.69 6.23 2.01
N ASP A 54 3.02 6.97 2.88
CA ASP A 54 3.08 6.70 4.31
C ASP A 54 2.07 5.62 4.75
N ARG A 55 2.10 5.30 6.04
CA ARG A 55 1.21 4.32 6.67
C ARG A 55 -0.28 4.71 6.68
N TYR A 56 -0.64 5.91 6.27
CA TYR A 56 -2.01 6.42 6.21
C TYR A 56 -2.45 6.75 4.78
N GLY A 57 -1.59 6.44 3.79
CA GLY A 57 -1.86 6.65 2.38
C GLY A 57 -1.50 8.03 1.86
N GLU A 58 -0.81 8.88 2.64
CA GLU A 58 -0.33 10.16 2.15
C GLU A 58 0.83 9.99 1.18
N LEU A 59 0.74 10.65 0.02
CA LEU A 59 1.79 10.65 -1.00
C LEU A 59 2.90 11.62 -0.61
N LEU A 60 4.14 11.14 -0.67
CA LEU A 60 5.32 11.88 -0.24
C LEU A 60 6.39 11.88 -1.33
N LEU A 61 7.19 12.94 -1.40
CA LEU A 61 8.49 12.92 -2.03
C LEU A 61 9.54 12.55 -0.97
N GLY A 62 10.19 11.41 -1.14
CA GLY A 62 11.31 10.95 -0.32
C GLY A 62 12.64 11.41 -0.90
N MET A 63 13.52 11.91 -0.07
CA MET A 63 14.86 12.39 -0.43
C MET A 63 15.88 11.77 0.51
N GLY A 64 16.96 11.25 -0.06
CA GLY A 64 18.09 10.70 0.69
C GLY A 64 19.39 11.36 0.29
N GLN A 65 20.25 11.67 1.26
CA GLN A 65 21.59 12.16 1.04
C GLN A 65 22.50 11.77 2.21
N ASN A 66 23.65 11.18 1.91
CA ASN A 66 24.64 10.80 2.93
C ASN A 66 24.07 9.95 4.07
N GLY A 67 23.10 9.04 3.76
CA GLY A 67 22.45 8.18 4.74
C GLY A 67 21.34 8.84 5.55
N SER A 68 21.10 10.13 5.38
CA SER A 68 19.96 10.85 5.96
C SER A 68 18.80 10.85 4.99
N TYR A 69 17.56 10.73 5.52
CA TYR A 69 16.34 10.68 4.71
C TYR A 69 15.32 11.69 5.26
N SER A 70 14.63 12.35 4.33
CA SER A 70 13.54 13.28 4.63
C SER A 70 12.38 13.05 3.67
N TYR A 71 11.19 13.47 4.08
CA TYR A 71 9.95 13.29 3.30
C TYR A 71 9.19 14.61 3.27
N CYS A 72 8.75 15.00 2.08
CA CYS A 72 7.91 16.17 1.84
C CYS A 72 6.52 15.69 1.42
N SER A 73 5.47 16.14 2.11
CA SER A 73 4.09 15.84 1.76
C SER A 73 3.71 16.46 0.42
N LEU A 74 3.06 15.69 -0.44
CA LEU A 74 2.43 16.16 -1.68
C LEU A 74 0.95 16.51 -1.46
N LYS A 75 0.49 16.54 -0.21
CA LYS A 75 -0.87 16.94 0.21
C LYS A 75 -1.98 16.16 -0.52
N THR A 76 -1.70 14.90 -0.83
CA THR A 76 -2.60 14.02 -1.58
C THR A 76 -2.57 12.63 -0.97
N LYS A 77 -3.74 12.02 -0.80
CA LYS A 77 -3.86 10.61 -0.39
C LYS A 77 -4.12 9.73 -1.61
N VAL A 78 -3.54 8.53 -1.58
CA VAL A 78 -3.77 7.50 -2.59
C VAL A 78 -4.79 6.47 -2.07
N ASP A 79 -5.62 5.97 -2.98
CA ASP A 79 -6.59 4.93 -2.67
C ASP A 79 -5.96 3.53 -2.72
N ARG A 80 -6.48 2.60 -1.91
CA ARG A 80 -6.20 1.18 -2.02
C ARG A 80 -7.17 0.52 -3.01
N PHE A 81 -6.81 -0.65 -3.51
CA PHE A 81 -7.61 -1.47 -4.44
C PHE A 81 -7.95 -0.80 -5.78
N LYS A 82 -7.20 0.23 -6.14
CA LYS A 82 -7.30 0.92 -7.42
C LYS A 82 -5.94 1.01 -8.07
N TRP A 83 -5.90 0.97 -9.39
CA TRP A 83 -4.68 1.30 -10.13
C TRP A 83 -4.38 2.79 -10.01
N LEU A 84 -3.12 3.09 -9.82
CA LEU A 84 -2.53 4.42 -9.73
C LEU A 84 -1.43 4.49 -10.78
N HIS A 85 -1.42 5.51 -11.61
CA HIS A 85 -0.30 5.84 -12.47
C HIS A 85 0.58 6.86 -11.76
N VAL A 86 1.82 6.50 -11.48
CA VAL A 86 2.78 7.33 -10.75
C VAL A 86 3.93 7.67 -11.68
N VAL A 87 4.34 8.95 -11.71
CA VAL A 87 5.51 9.42 -12.45
C VAL A 87 6.39 10.22 -11.52
N LEU A 88 7.68 9.91 -11.53
CA LEU A 88 8.76 10.74 -10.99
C LEU A 88 9.43 11.44 -12.18
N ASP A 89 9.16 12.72 -12.37
CA ASP A 89 9.67 13.53 -13.47
C ASP A 89 10.88 14.35 -12.99
N LEU A 90 12.06 13.85 -13.32
CA LEU A 90 13.32 14.44 -12.88
C LEU A 90 13.65 15.73 -13.64
N SER A 91 13.29 15.79 -14.92
CA SER A 91 13.53 16.95 -15.76
C SER A 91 12.74 18.19 -15.33
N ASN A 92 11.54 17.98 -14.75
CA ASN A 92 10.67 19.06 -14.29
C ASN A 92 10.54 19.09 -12.75
N GLU A 93 11.39 18.36 -12.03
CA GLU A 93 11.42 18.31 -10.55
C GLU A 93 10.01 18.15 -9.96
N SER A 94 9.24 17.16 -10.46
CA SER A 94 7.84 17.00 -10.10
C SER A 94 7.41 15.53 -10.02
N VAL A 95 6.28 15.31 -9.37
CA VAL A 95 5.58 14.02 -9.32
C VAL A 95 4.25 14.16 -10.04
N CYS A 96 3.87 13.17 -10.87
CA CYS A 96 2.52 13.10 -11.41
C CYS A 96 1.79 11.89 -10.84
N LEU A 97 0.56 12.10 -10.39
CA LEU A 97 -0.35 11.02 -10.00
C LEU A 97 -1.59 11.05 -10.90
N ASN A 98 -1.85 9.95 -11.60
CA ASN A 98 -3.00 9.79 -12.49
C ASN A 98 -3.13 10.92 -13.52
N GLY A 99 -1.99 11.42 -14.02
CA GLY A 99 -1.92 12.53 -14.98
C GLY A 99 -1.98 13.92 -14.36
N GLN A 100 -2.13 14.04 -13.04
CA GLN A 100 -2.10 15.33 -12.36
C GLN A 100 -0.69 15.59 -11.80
N ARG A 101 -0.07 16.69 -12.25
CA ARG A 101 1.25 17.13 -11.78
C ARG A 101 1.15 17.78 -10.40
N MET A 102 2.09 17.42 -9.56
CA MET A 102 2.28 17.97 -8.21
C MET A 102 3.72 18.43 -8.05
N SER A 103 3.92 19.64 -7.57
CA SER A 103 5.24 20.18 -7.27
C SER A 103 5.55 19.93 -5.80
N ALA A 104 6.76 19.47 -5.51
CA ALA A 104 7.27 19.40 -4.16
C ALA A 104 7.86 20.77 -3.74
N GLU A 105 7.72 21.13 -2.48
CA GLU A 105 8.31 22.36 -1.93
C GLU A 105 9.85 22.32 -1.90
N VAL A 106 10.40 21.10 -1.87
CA VAL A 106 11.83 20.83 -1.83
C VAL A 106 12.15 19.68 -2.81
N TRP A 107 13.25 19.82 -3.55
CA TRP A 107 13.79 18.82 -4.45
C TRP A 107 15.28 18.57 -4.14
N PRO A 108 15.82 17.34 -4.28
CA PRO A 108 17.24 17.08 -4.03
C PRO A 108 18.11 17.81 -5.06
N ARG A 109 18.99 18.67 -4.58
CA ARG A 109 19.77 19.59 -5.45
C ARG A 109 21.03 18.98 -6.07
N ASN A 110 21.44 17.80 -5.63
CA ASN A 110 22.75 17.23 -5.95
C ASN A 110 22.64 15.82 -6.55
N LEU A 111 21.54 15.48 -7.20
CA LEU A 111 21.42 14.23 -7.95
C LEU A 111 22.39 14.34 -9.14
N GLN A 112 23.34 13.40 -9.21
CA GLN A 112 24.36 13.39 -10.25
C GLN A 112 23.90 12.59 -11.47
N ASP A 113 24.22 13.08 -12.67
CA ASP A 113 23.97 12.35 -13.90
C ASP A 113 24.91 11.14 -14.01
N GLY A 114 24.50 10.14 -14.79
CA GLY A 114 25.26 8.94 -15.07
C GLY A 114 24.56 7.66 -14.64
N GLU A 115 25.34 6.67 -14.19
CA GLU A 115 24.79 5.41 -13.70
C GLU A 115 23.99 5.63 -12.42
N MET A 116 22.75 5.12 -12.42
CA MET A 116 21.81 5.24 -11.30
C MET A 116 21.24 3.88 -10.92
N ILE A 117 20.95 3.72 -9.65
CA ILE A 117 20.17 2.58 -9.13
C ILE A 117 18.69 2.97 -9.19
N LEU A 118 17.93 2.22 -9.94
CA LEU A 118 16.47 2.24 -9.95
C LEU A 118 15.96 1.21 -8.94
N ARG A 119 15.07 1.65 -8.04
CA ARG A 119 14.36 0.76 -7.11
C ARG A 119 12.86 0.94 -7.23
N VAL A 120 12.12 -0.16 -7.33
CA VAL A 120 10.66 -0.16 -7.47
C VAL A 120 10.06 -1.07 -6.41
N GLY A 121 9.11 -0.54 -5.66
CA GLY A 121 8.39 -1.28 -4.61
C GLY A 121 8.98 -1.16 -3.21
N LYS A 122 10.11 -0.47 -3.04
CA LYS A 122 10.77 -0.26 -1.73
C LYS A 122 11.52 1.08 -1.69
N ASP A 123 11.51 1.74 -0.54
CA ASP A 123 12.32 2.95 -0.30
C ASP A 123 13.82 2.63 -0.21
N PHE A 124 14.65 3.60 -0.51
CA PHE A 124 16.10 3.53 -0.29
C PHE A 124 16.47 3.60 1.19
N ARG A 125 15.62 4.14 2.02
CA ARG A 125 15.79 4.11 3.47
C ARG A 125 15.68 2.68 3.99
N GLU A 126 16.74 2.21 4.63
CA GLU A 126 16.76 0.89 5.27
C GLU A 126 16.15 1.00 6.66
N LYS A 127 14.97 0.42 6.85
CA LYS A 127 14.31 0.28 8.16
C LYS A 127 13.74 -1.10 8.32
N LYS A 128 14.04 -1.74 9.44
CA LYS A 128 13.59 -3.10 9.76
C LYS A 128 12.89 -3.14 11.10
N VAL A 129 11.94 -4.05 11.21
CA VAL A 129 11.39 -4.56 12.46
C VAL A 129 11.83 -6.02 12.55
N TRP A 130 12.67 -6.33 13.52
CA TRP A 130 13.45 -7.57 13.59
C TRP A 130 14.28 -7.75 12.31
N MET A 131 14.01 -8.81 11.51
CA MET A 131 14.70 -9.08 10.26
C MET A 131 13.95 -8.60 9.01
N TYR A 132 12.72 -8.08 9.16
CA TYR A 132 11.81 -7.74 8.06
C TYR A 132 11.90 -6.27 7.70
N ASP A 133 12.00 -5.99 6.41
CA ASP A 133 11.87 -4.63 5.89
C ASP A 133 10.45 -4.11 6.11
N VAL A 134 10.32 -2.82 6.41
CA VAL A 134 9.03 -2.15 6.63
C VAL A 134 8.80 -0.97 5.69
N THR A 135 9.68 -0.81 4.71
CA THR A 135 9.69 0.29 3.73
C THR A 135 9.34 -0.18 2.32
N ALA A 136 8.73 -1.37 2.20
CA ALA A 136 8.24 -1.92 0.94
C ALA A 136 6.70 -1.82 0.85
N ILE A 137 6.17 -1.68 -0.38
CA ILE A 137 4.73 -1.67 -0.64
C ILE A 137 4.15 -3.08 -0.70
N ASN A 138 2.88 -3.22 -0.35
CA ASN A 138 2.09 -4.43 -0.57
C ASN A 138 1.04 -4.20 -1.65
N GLY A 139 1.11 -4.94 -2.76
CA GLY A 139 0.17 -4.80 -3.86
C GLY A 139 0.68 -5.32 -5.20
N LEU A 140 0.34 -4.63 -6.26
CA LEU A 140 0.72 -4.95 -7.63
C LEU A 140 1.52 -3.82 -8.26
N ILE A 141 2.49 -4.19 -9.09
CA ILE A 141 3.33 -3.29 -9.89
C ILE A 141 3.24 -3.74 -11.36
N ASP A 142 3.07 -2.81 -12.28
CA ASP A 142 3.03 -3.06 -13.72
C ASP A 142 3.57 -1.88 -14.52
N GLY A 143 3.96 -2.11 -15.78
CA GLY A 143 4.26 -1.08 -16.76
C GLY A 143 5.33 -0.08 -16.33
N ILE A 144 6.43 -0.53 -15.70
CA ILE A 144 7.55 0.36 -15.35
C ILE A 144 8.27 0.82 -16.61
N SER A 145 8.47 2.13 -16.74
CA SER A 145 9.08 2.77 -17.90
C SER A 145 10.02 3.90 -17.50
N LEU A 146 11.10 4.03 -18.23
CA LEU A 146 12.09 5.12 -18.14
C LEU A 146 11.97 6.13 -19.30
N THR A 147 10.93 6.06 -20.10
CA THR A 147 10.71 6.97 -21.23
C THR A 147 10.31 8.36 -20.73
N PRO A 148 10.70 9.44 -21.44
CA PRO A 148 10.26 10.79 -21.12
C PRO A 148 8.72 10.87 -21.03
N PHE A 149 8.26 11.45 -19.95
CA PHE A 149 6.84 11.67 -19.70
C PHE A 149 6.43 13.06 -20.18
N SER A 150 5.32 13.15 -20.90
CA SER A 150 4.71 14.42 -21.30
C SER A 150 3.23 14.42 -20.96
N ASP A 151 2.85 15.24 -19.97
CA ASP A 151 1.44 15.40 -19.56
C ASP A 151 0.60 16.18 -20.58
N ASP A 152 1.24 16.87 -21.55
CA ASP A 152 0.56 17.55 -22.66
C ASP A 152 0.19 16.62 -23.81
N SER A 153 0.75 15.42 -23.84
CA SER A 153 0.44 14.42 -24.86
C SER A 153 -0.96 13.84 -24.67
N SER A 154 -1.80 13.96 -25.71
CA SER A 154 -3.14 13.31 -25.71
C SER A 154 -3.04 11.79 -25.55
N ALA A 155 -2.01 11.15 -26.12
CA ALA A 155 -1.77 9.72 -26.03
C ALA A 155 -1.56 9.26 -24.56
N TRP A 156 -0.78 10.00 -23.78
CA TRP A 156 -0.59 9.71 -22.37
C TRP A 156 -1.88 9.87 -21.55
N ARG A 157 -2.67 10.92 -21.83
CA ARG A 157 -3.96 11.12 -21.15
C ARG A 157 -4.94 9.98 -21.41
N ASP A 158 -5.03 9.53 -22.66
CA ASP A 158 -5.91 8.42 -23.05
C ASP A 158 -5.44 7.10 -22.45
N GLU A 159 -4.13 6.83 -22.43
CA GLU A 159 -3.55 5.65 -21.80
C GLU A 159 -3.82 5.61 -20.28
N ILE A 160 -3.61 6.74 -19.60
CA ILE A 160 -3.89 6.86 -18.16
C ILE A 160 -5.38 6.66 -17.91
N ALA A 161 -6.26 7.33 -18.66
CA ALA A 161 -7.70 7.20 -18.51
C ALA A 161 -8.21 5.76 -18.73
N LEU A 162 -7.60 5.02 -19.68
CA LEU A 162 -7.90 3.62 -19.92
C LEU A 162 -7.37 2.73 -18.78
N GLY A 163 -6.14 2.98 -18.32
CA GLY A 163 -5.51 2.22 -17.26
C GLY A 163 -6.25 2.34 -15.93
N LEU A 164 -6.72 3.54 -15.58
CA LEU A 164 -7.49 3.79 -14.36
C LEU A 164 -8.84 3.05 -14.31
N LYS A 165 -9.37 2.63 -15.46
CA LYS A 165 -10.60 1.83 -15.53
C LYS A 165 -10.36 0.34 -15.28
N LYS A 166 -9.11 -0.13 -15.32
CA LYS A 166 -8.78 -1.53 -15.08
C LYS A 166 -9.06 -1.92 -13.63
N THR A 167 -9.74 -3.02 -13.43
CA THR A 167 -9.92 -3.58 -12.08
C THR A 167 -8.60 -4.15 -11.59
N SER A 168 -8.17 -3.77 -10.40
CA SER A 168 -7.05 -4.41 -9.72
C SER A 168 -7.54 -5.68 -9.02
N VAL A 169 -7.04 -6.84 -9.47
CA VAL A 169 -7.32 -8.13 -8.81
C VAL A 169 -6.21 -8.38 -7.80
N LEU A 170 -6.43 -7.97 -6.57
CA LEU A 170 -5.48 -8.11 -5.47
C LEU A 170 -5.64 -9.43 -4.70
N ALA A 171 -6.73 -10.16 -4.89
CA ALA A 171 -6.93 -11.46 -4.29
C ALA A 171 -5.82 -12.45 -4.70
N ILE A 172 -5.28 -13.17 -3.72
CA ILE A 172 -4.31 -14.24 -3.98
C ILE A 172 -5.09 -15.47 -4.46
N PRO A 173 -4.82 -15.98 -5.66
CA PRO A 173 -5.57 -17.11 -6.20
C PRO A 173 -5.31 -18.38 -5.37
N GLU A 174 -6.35 -19.18 -5.13
CA GLU A 174 -6.28 -20.42 -4.35
C GLU A 174 -5.24 -21.42 -4.89
N THR A 175 -4.98 -21.39 -6.20
CA THR A 175 -3.94 -22.21 -6.84
C THR A 175 -2.55 -22.01 -6.25
N ARG A 176 -2.25 -20.85 -5.63
CA ARG A 176 -0.99 -20.63 -4.92
C ARG A 176 -0.85 -21.49 -3.67
N PHE A 177 -1.96 -21.91 -3.09
CA PHE A 177 -1.97 -22.73 -1.87
C PHE A 177 -2.14 -24.22 -2.15
N ALA A 178 -2.32 -24.63 -3.40
CA ALA A 178 -2.64 -26.02 -3.77
C ALA A 178 -1.58 -27.03 -3.30
N LYS A 179 -0.33 -26.60 -3.17
CA LYS A 179 0.80 -27.42 -2.68
C LYS A 179 1.26 -27.08 -1.27
N ASP A 180 0.58 -26.18 -0.60
CA ASP A 180 0.91 -25.81 0.78
C ASP A 180 0.24 -26.78 1.75
N PHE A 181 0.99 -27.83 2.14
CA PHE A 181 0.49 -28.87 3.06
C PHE A 181 0.36 -28.38 4.51
N ASN A 182 0.99 -27.26 4.88
CA ASN A 182 0.87 -26.66 6.22
C ASN A 182 -0.39 -25.78 6.36
N ARG A 183 -0.99 -25.35 5.24
CA ARG A 183 -2.19 -24.53 5.27
C ARG A 183 -3.41 -25.35 5.67
N PRO A 184 -4.12 -24.96 6.75
CA PRO A 184 -5.37 -25.62 7.12
C PRO A 184 -6.41 -25.55 5.99
N ARG A 185 -7.20 -26.60 5.82
CA ARG A 185 -8.23 -26.68 4.76
C ARG A 185 -9.61 -26.26 5.23
N TYR A 186 -9.84 -26.15 6.55
CA TYR A 186 -11.14 -25.87 7.15
C TYR A 186 -11.10 -24.82 8.27
N HIS A 187 -9.94 -24.21 8.55
CA HIS A 187 -9.83 -23.05 9.43
C HIS A 187 -9.89 -21.76 8.61
N LEU A 188 -10.54 -20.73 9.18
CA LEU A 188 -10.50 -19.39 8.64
C LEU A 188 -9.07 -18.83 8.75
N LEU A 189 -8.45 -18.55 7.62
CA LEU A 189 -7.08 -18.08 7.54
C LEU A 189 -6.93 -17.10 6.37
N PRO A 190 -6.37 -15.90 6.61
CA PRO A 190 -6.08 -14.97 5.52
C PRO A 190 -5.08 -15.55 4.53
N ALA A 191 -5.13 -15.05 3.31
CA ALA A 191 -4.26 -15.51 2.22
C ALA A 191 -2.77 -15.23 2.50
N ALA A 192 -2.46 -14.16 3.23
CA ALA A 192 -1.09 -13.79 3.57
C ALA A 192 -1.02 -12.90 4.82
N ASN A 193 0.18 -12.78 5.36
CA ASN A 193 0.59 -11.84 6.39
C ASN A 193 0.03 -12.16 7.79
N TRP A 194 0.30 -11.28 8.75
CA TRP A 194 -0.04 -11.52 10.13
C TRP A 194 -1.53 -11.39 10.41
N THR A 195 -2.04 -12.29 11.22
CA THR A 195 -3.41 -12.26 11.75
C THR A 195 -3.42 -12.64 13.22
N ASN A 196 -4.44 -12.15 13.93
CA ASN A 196 -4.74 -12.48 15.30
C ASN A 196 -6.23 -12.82 15.44
N GLU A 197 -6.78 -12.67 16.62
CA GLU A 197 -8.15 -13.02 17.00
C GLU A 197 -9.23 -12.54 16.03
N THR A 198 -10.30 -13.30 15.94
CA THR A 198 -11.51 -12.92 15.24
C THR A 198 -12.54 -12.29 16.17
N HIS A 199 -13.38 -11.40 15.62
CA HIS A 199 -14.46 -10.75 16.36
C HIS A 199 -15.66 -10.44 15.46
N GLY A 200 -16.78 -10.13 16.08
CA GLY A 200 -17.92 -9.53 15.44
C GLY A 200 -18.63 -10.43 14.43
N LEU A 201 -18.78 -11.73 14.74
CA LEU A 201 -19.61 -12.58 13.89
C LEU A 201 -21.05 -12.09 13.83
N LEU A 202 -21.54 -11.80 12.65
CA LEU A 202 -22.92 -11.38 12.42
C LEU A 202 -23.50 -11.94 11.11
N LEU A 203 -24.81 -12.02 11.03
CA LEU A 203 -25.55 -12.33 9.81
C LEU A 203 -26.12 -11.03 9.25
N TYR A 204 -25.73 -10.68 8.02
CA TYR A 204 -26.21 -9.48 7.35
C TYR A 204 -26.41 -9.73 5.86
N LYS A 205 -27.55 -9.31 5.31
CA LYS A 205 -27.91 -9.49 3.90
C LYS A 205 -27.70 -10.92 3.38
N GLY A 206 -28.04 -11.92 4.23
CA GLY A 206 -27.97 -13.33 3.87
C GLY A 206 -26.58 -13.94 3.86
N LYS A 207 -25.57 -13.25 4.37
CA LYS A 207 -24.21 -13.76 4.58
C LYS A 207 -23.77 -13.62 6.02
N TYR A 208 -22.97 -14.56 6.47
CA TYR A 208 -22.21 -14.45 7.71
C TYR A 208 -20.96 -13.59 7.44
N HIS A 209 -20.67 -12.67 8.34
CA HIS A 209 -19.50 -11.82 8.30
C HIS A 209 -18.71 -12.00 9.57
N ILE A 210 -17.39 -12.07 9.47
CA ILE A 210 -16.48 -12.11 10.61
C ILE A 210 -15.25 -11.24 10.32
N PHE A 211 -14.72 -10.61 11.35
CA PHE A 211 -13.59 -9.71 11.25
C PHE A 211 -12.41 -10.25 12.05
N ASN A 212 -11.21 -9.83 11.72
CA ASN A 212 -9.99 -10.23 12.42
C ASN A 212 -8.99 -9.10 12.46
N GLN A 213 -8.15 -9.08 13.48
CA GLN A 213 -6.97 -8.23 13.46
C GLN A 213 -6.02 -8.74 12.38
N LYS A 214 -5.57 -7.84 11.50
CA LYS A 214 -4.68 -8.14 10.38
C LYS A 214 -3.64 -7.05 10.19
N ASN A 215 -2.36 -7.43 10.11
CA ASN A 215 -1.36 -6.57 9.49
C ASN A 215 -1.20 -7.03 8.03
N ALA A 216 -1.79 -6.28 7.11
CA ALA A 216 -1.83 -6.68 5.71
C ALA A 216 -0.50 -6.45 4.96
N SER A 217 0.45 -5.73 5.56
CA SER A 217 1.75 -5.39 4.93
C SER A 217 2.95 -6.08 5.58
N ALA A 218 2.76 -6.91 6.61
CA ALA A 218 3.86 -7.58 7.29
C ALA A 218 3.41 -8.86 7.99
N ILE A 219 4.39 -9.70 8.38
CA ILE A 219 4.17 -10.96 9.06
C ILE A 219 4.37 -10.88 10.59
N PHE A 220 4.32 -9.67 11.15
CA PHE A 220 4.45 -9.41 12.57
C PHE A 220 3.37 -8.45 13.07
N LEU A 221 3.22 -8.36 14.37
CA LEU A 221 2.35 -7.39 15.03
C LEU A 221 2.78 -5.95 14.70
N GLY A 222 1.89 -5.18 14.10
CA GLY A 222 2.11 -3.78 13.72
C GLY A 222 0.84 -3.26 13.06
N GLN A 223 0.76 -2.04 12.65
CA GLN A 223 -0.36 -1.36 11.96
C GLN A 223 -1.63 -2.23 11.72
N ILE A 224 -2.36 -2.50 12.79
CA ILE A 224 -3.46 -3.46 12.80
C ILE A 224 -4.66 -2.85 12.07
N ASN A 225 -5.11 -3.54 11.04
CA ASN A 225 -6.37 -3.32 10.35
C ASN A 225 -7.41 -4.34 10.86
N TRP A 226 -8.67 -4.15 10.54
CA TRP A 226 -9.65 -5.23 10.57
C TRP A 226 -9.75 -5.86 9.18
N GLY A 227 -9.26 -7.08 9.05
CA GLY A 227 -9.58 -7.97 7.95
C GLY A 227 -11.07 -8.35 7.99
N HIS A 228 -11.59 -8.87 6.90
CA HIS A 228 -12.99 -9.19 6.75
C HIS A 228 -13.15 -10.47 5.93
N PHE A 229 -14.01 -11.35 6.39
CA PHE A 229 -14.44 -12.54 5.66
C PHE A 229 -15.97 -12.58 5.58
N SER A 230 -16.48 -13.10 4.48
CA SER A 230 -17.90 -13.41 4.32
C SER A 230 -18.14 -14.86 3.92
N SER A 231 -19.28 -15.43 4.32
CA SER A 231 -19.67 -16.79 4.01
C SER A 231 -21.19 -16.93 3.87
N PRO A 232 -21.69 -17.72 2.94
CA PRO A 232 -23.12 -18.06 2.88
C PRO A 232 -23.54 -19.12 3.93
N ASP A 233 -22.60 -19.90 4.46
CA ASP A 233 -22.88 -21.13 5.22
C ASP A 233 -21.96 -21.40 6.42
N MET A 234 -21.04 -20.48 6.74
CA MET A 234 -19.99 -20.59 7.77
C MET A 234 -18.95 -21.70 7.51
N LEU A 235 -18.97 -22.32 6.34
CA LEU A 235 -18.01 -23.35 5.91
C LEU A 235 -17.10 -22.81 4.80
N HIS A 236 -17.69 -22.14 3.81
CA HIS A 236 -16.99 -21.59 2.66
C HIS A 236 -16.79 -20.08 2.83
N TRP A 237 -15.59 -19.69 3.21
CA TRP A 237 -15.25 -18.30 3.50
C TRP A 237 -14.52 -17.65 2.34
N THR A 238 -14.91 -16.42 2.02
CA THR A 238 -14.22 -15.55 1.09
C THR A 238 -13.54 -14.41 1.87
N GLU A 239 -12.25 -14.20 1.65
CA GLU A 239 -11.56 -13.02 2.19
C GLU A 239 -11.96 -11.80 1.36
N GLU A 240 -12.52 -10.83 2.03
CA GLU A 240 -12.98 -9.55 1.48
C GLU A 240 -11.91 -8.48 1.66
N LYS A 241 -12.16 -7.28 1.16
CA LYS A 241 -11.34 -6.12 1.49
C LYS A 241 -11.37 -5.86 3.00
N PRO A 242 -10.27 -5.36 3.60
CA PRO A 242 -10.29 -4.96 5.00
C PRO A 242 -11.45 -4.01 5.31
N ALA A 243 -12.19 -4.30 6.37
CA ALA A 243 -13.33 -3.50 6.79
C ALA A 243 -12.90 -2.15 7.34
N LEU A 244 -11.81 -2.13 8.12
CA LEU A 244 -11.28 -0.91 8.75
C LEU A 244 -9.77 -0.82 8.53
N THR A 245 -9.30 0.40 8.37
CA THR A 245 -7.87 0.74 8.26
C THR A 245 -7.57 1.92 9.17
N PRO A 246 -6.43 1.91 9.88
CA PRO A 246 -6.07 2.99 10.79
C PRO A 246 -6.11 4.37 10.13
N ASP A 247 -6.60 5.35 10.88
CA ASP A 247 -6.61 6.77 10.53
C ASP A 247 -5.58 7.55 11.38
N ALA A 248 -4.87 8.49 10.75
CA ALA A 248 -3.82 9.24 11.42
C ALA A 248 -4.30 10.08 12.61
N ALA A 249 -5.56 10.49 12.60
CA ALA A 249 -6.13 11.37 13.60
C ALA A 249 -6.72 10.63 14.81
N TYR A 250 -7.24 9.42 14.60
CA TYR A 250 -8.07 8.76 15.60
C TYR A 250 -7.47 7.45 16.14
N ASP A 251 -7.11 6.53 15.26
CA ASP A 251 -6.66 5.18 15.61
C ASP A 251 -5.29 4.84 15.00
N LYS A 252 -4.42 5.83 14.95
CA LYS A 252 -3.12 5.80 14.25
C LYS A 252 -2.22 4.60 14.58
N ASN A 253 -2.36 4.01 15.77
CA ASN A 253 -1.55 2.86 16.21
C ASN A 253 -2.20 1.52 15.91
N GLY A 254 -3.42 1.52 15.34
CA GLY A 254 -4.14 0.32 14.94
C GLY A 254 -5.57 0.26 15.44
N ILE A 255 -6.31 -0.67 14.86
CA ILE A 255 -7.69 -0.99 15.20
C ILE A 255 -7.68 -2.33 15.92
N TRP A 256 -7.95 -2.31 17.22
CA TRP A 256 -7.75 -3.48 18.08
C TRP A 256 -9.05 -4.25 18.31
N SER A 257 -9.12 -5.05 19.36
CA SER A 257 -10.25 -5.91 19.64
C SER A 257 -11.58 -5.16 19.73
N GLY A 258 -12.66 -5.82 19.36
CA GLY A 258 -13.98 -5.23 19.37
C GLY A 258 -15.09 -6.22 19.03
N HIS A 259 -16.20 -5.69 18.55
CA HIS A 259 -17.38 -6.47 18.21
C HIS A 259 -18.15 -5.84 17.05
N ALA A 260 -19.06 -6.60 16.43
CA ALA A 260 -20.00 -6.10 15.44
C ALA A 260 -21.42 -6.40 15.87
N VAL A 261 -22.31 -5.45 15.68
CA VAL A 261 -23.73 -5.56 16.02
C VAL A 261 -24.58 -5.01 14.88
N ILE A 262 -25.84 -5.42 14.83
CA ILE A 262 -26.86 -4.76 14.01
C ILE A 262 -27.62 -3.83 14.94
N ASN A 263 -27.71 -2.55 14.61
CA ASN A 263 -28.46 -1.57 15.38
C ASN A 263 -29.98 -1.70 15.14
N ASP A 264 -30.77 -0.89 15.83
CA ASP A 264 -32.23 -0.92 15.74
C ASP A 264 -32.78 -0.56 14.35
N ASP A 265 -31.97 0.16 13.53
CA ASP A 265 -32.28 0.49 12.14
C ASP A 265 -31.89 -0.61 11.15
N GLY A 266 -31.36 -1.74 11.62
CA GLY A 266 -30.87 -2.83 10.78
C GLY A 266 -29.52 -2.58 10.12
N ILE A 267 -28.75 -1.59 10.62
CA ILE A 267 -27.43 -1.19 10.06
C ILE A 267 -26.32 -1.84 10.89
N PRO A 268 -25.34 -2.52 10.25
CA PRO A 268 -24.19 -3.06 10.97
C PRO A 268 -23.33 -1.93 11.54
N GLN A 269 -22.88 -2.11 12.77
CA GLN A 269 -21.93 -1.24 13.46
C GLN A 269 -20.73 -2.06 13.90
N LEU A 270 -19.54 -1.58 13.57
CA LEU A 270 -18.26 -2.14 14.06
C LEU A 270 -17.80 -1.28 15.23
N ILE A 271 -17.74 -1.89 16.41
CA ILE A 271 -17.34 -1.24 17.65
C ILE A 271 -15.96 -1.79 18.01
N TYR A 272 -14.96 -0.94 18.10
CA TYR A 272 -13.57 -1.38 18.25
C TYR A 272 -12.78 -0.50 19.22
N THR A 273 -11.68 -1.04 19.73
CA THR A 273 -10.71 -0.28 20.50
C THR A 273 -9.79 0.49 19.54
N ALA A 274 -9.87 1.80 19.59
CA ALA A 274 -9.04 2.69 18.77
C ALA A 274 -7.67 2.89 19.42
N GLY A 275 -6.62 2.44 18.73
CA GLY A 275 -5.22 2.59 19.15
C GLY A 275 -4.66 3.95 18.79
N GLY A 276 -5.09 5.02 19.42
CA GLY A 276 -4.59 6.38 19.26
C GLY A 276 -3.73 6.85 20.43
N ASP A 277 -3.41 8.15 20.48
CA ASP A 277 -2.73 8.79 21.63
C ASP A 277 -3.61 8.78 22.87
N LYS A 278 -4.91 8.86 22.67
CA LYS A 278 -5.93 8.67 23.69
C LYS A 278 -6.74 7.45 23.27
N MET A 279 -6.41 6.32 23.84
CA MET A 279 -7.17 5.09 23.61
C MET A 279 -8.67 5.33 23.90
N GLY A 280 -9.51 4.81 23.03
CA GLY A 280 -10.96 4.97 23.14
C GLY A 280 -11.72 3.90 22.37
N VAL A 281 -13.02 4.04 22.35
CA VAL A 281 -13.92 3.18 21.57
C VAL A 281 -14.30 3.88 20.28
N GLY A 282 -14.00 3.24 19.14
CA GLY A 282 -14.44 3.66 17.82
C GLY A 282 -15.73 2.95 17.42
N ILE A 283 -16.59 3.66 16.68
CA ILE A 283 -17.76 3.10 16.02
C ILE A 283 -17.66 3.43 14.53
N ALA A 284 -17.64 2.40 13.70
CA ALA A 284 -17.69 2.56 12.25
C ALA A 284 -19.00 2.05 11.68
N LEU A 285 -19.51 2.77 10.68
CA LEU A 285 -20.69 2.45 9.89
C LEU A 285 -20.28 2.15 8.45
N PRO A 286 -21.05 1.34 7.70
CA PRO A 286 -20.77 1.01 6.30
C PRO A 286 -20.90 2.22 5.36
#